data_65b03628378c69528cabc997a34e2d33
#
_entry.id   65b03628378c69528cabc997a34e2d33
#
_cell.length_a   1.000
_cell.length_b   1.000
_cell.length_c   1.000
_cell.angle_alpha   90.00
_cell.angle_beta   90.00
_cell.angle_gamma   90.00
#
_symmetry.space_group_name_H-M   'P 1'
#
loop_
_entity.id
_entity.type
_entity.pdbx_description
1 polymer ?
#
loop_
_entity_poly.entity_id
_entity_poly.type
_entity_poly.pdbx_seq_one_letter_code
_entity_poly.pdbx_strand_id
1 'polypeptide(L)'
;TKATYRAPDNYGDTNFEVEASVENKKEDIVDMSVSTLTILDGNNNTVSCDYDREEASYAEKNETFSVNLSGYAKAYLVSDFKKAKAIVDLNKYKKEFKKLGDFDIPADHKSCIQSNNQVEFGKLRVYGISIFRYDPPENASEDHSVACTIAVKNISDEYIQKVQIKVQLIDRTGSNLIDSEDYRAIPPNGSMNFQPSVYAKSGKLKGAKLDISISSFHEIEHLNAESLLKLSKD
;
A
#
# COMPACT_ATOMS: atom_id res chain seq x y z
N THR A 1 -3.63 5.98 22.36
CA THR A 1 -2.48 6.55 21.66
C THR A 1 -1.41 6.92 22.67
N LYS A 2 -0.15 6.53 22.40
CA LYS A 2 1.01 6.82 23.23
C LYS A 2 2.08 7.46 22.35
N ALA A 3 2.77 8.49 22.86
CA ALA A 3 3.90 9.10 22.18
C ALA A 3 5.08 9.19 23.14
N THR A 4 6.23 8.69 22.71
CA THR A 4 7.46 8.65 23.52
C THR A 4 8.67 9.18 22.76
N TYR A 5 9.71 9.52 23.49
CA TYR A 5 11.02 9.84 22.93
C TYR A 5 12.12 9.19 23.76
N ARG A 6 13.21 8.83 23.12
CA ARG A 6 14.42 8.32 23.77
C ARG A 6 15.45 9.44 23.97
N ALA A 7 16.33 9.25 24.92
CA ALA A 7 17.47 10.17 25.07
C ALA A 7 18.29 10.20 23.76
N PRO A 8 18.89 11.36 23.42
CA PRO A 8 19.75 11.48 22.26
C PRO A 8 20.86 10.42 22.26
N ASP A 9 21.10 9.84 21.12
CA ASP A 9 22.20 8.92 20.90
C ASP A 9 23.58 9.65 20.80
N ASN A 10 24.63 8.88 20.52
CA ASN A 10 25.99 9.42 20.39
C ASN A 10 26.16 10.36 19.18
N TYR A 11 25.21 10.37 18.25
CA TYR A 11 25.18 11.25 17.07
C TYR A 11 24.28 12.47 17.26
N GLY A 12 23.65 12.58 18.43
CA GLY A 12 22.72 13.65 18.76
C GLY A 12 21.34 13.48 18.14
N ASP A 13 20.99 12.27 17.74
CA ASP A 13 19.67 11.93 17.21
C ASP A 13 18.75 11.44 18.32
N THR A 14 17.53 11.95 18.33
CA THR A 14 16.47 11.48 19.22
C THR A 14 15.44 10.70 18.40
N ASN A 15 15.14 9.51 18.85
CA ASN A 15 14.07 8.69 18.28
C ASN A 15 12.73 9.07 18.95
N PHE A 16 11.70 9.26 18.12
CA PHE A 16 10.31 9.48 18.53
C PHE A 16 9.48 8.29 18.10
N GLU A 17 8.63 7.79 18.97
CA GLU A 17 7.76 6.66 18.70
C GLU A 17 6.32 7.04 19.05
N VAL A 18 5.39 6.75 18.15
CA VAL A 18 3.96 6.96 18.36
C VAL A 18 3.22 5.67 18.07
N GLU A 19 2.49 5.19 19.06
CA GLU A 19 1.58 4.06 18.95
C GLU A 19 0.14 4.56 19.03
N ALA A 20 -0.67 4.22 18.02
CA ALA A 20 -2.09 4.53 17.99
C ALA A 20 -2.90 3.30 17.64
N SER A 21 -4.03 3.10 18.35
CA SER A 21 -5.03 2.10 17.99
C SER A 21 -6.22 2.81 17.35
N VAL A 22 -6.62 2.34 16.18
CA VAL A 22 -7.71 2.92 15.40
C VAL A 22 -8.76 1.86 15.13
N GLU A 23 -10.01 2.15 15.47
CA GLU A 23 -11.17 1.30 15.20
C GLU A 23 -11.98 1.89 14.04
N ASN A 24 -12.21 1.11 13.00
CA ASN A 24 -13.10 1.50 11.91
C ASN A 24 -14.55 1.21 12.27
N LYS A 25 -15.35 2.26 12.47
CA LYS A 25 -16.79 2.15 12.77
C LYS A 25 -17.69 2.29 11.53
N LYS A 26 -17.11 2.47 10.36
CA LYS A 26 -17.86 2.68 9.12
C LYS A 26 -17.97 1.40 8.31
N GLU A 27 -18.97 1.33 7.43
CA GLU A 27 -19.18 0.20 6.52
C GLU A 27 -18.08 0.08 5.46
N ASP A 28 -17.46 1.19 5.07
CA ASP A 28 -16.41 1.22 4.07
C ASP A 28 -15.09 0.68 4.62
N ILE A 29 -14.35 -0.07 3.80
CA ILE A 29 -12.98 -0.46 4.11
C ILE A 29 -12.12 0.81 4.13
N VAL A 30 -11.41 1.01 5.23
CA VAL A 30 -10.52 2.17 5.40
C VAL A 30 -9.08 1.70 5.35
N ASP A 31 -8.33 2.20 4.40
CA ASP A 31 -6.88 1.99 4.32
C ASP A 31 -6.18 3.25 4.85
N MET A 32 -5.40 3.07 5.90
CA MET A 32 -4.60 4.14 6.52
C MET A 32 -3.14 4.07 6.09
N SER A 33 -2.92 3.73 4.83
CA SER A 33 -1.60 3.47 4.27
C SER A 33 -0.65 4.67 4.22
N VAL A 34 -1.15 5.88 4.45
CA VAL A 34 -0.32 7.09 4.48
C VAL A 34 -0.55 7.81 5.81
N SER A 35 0.49 7.86 6.62
CA SER A 35 0.50 8.59 7.89
C SER A 35 1.79 9.39 7.97
N THR A 36 1.74 10.57 8.53
CA THR A 36 2.92 11.41 8.75
C THR A 36 3.09 11.72 10.22
N LEU A 37 4.33 11.76 10.68
CA LEU A 37 4.68 12.16 12.04
C LEU A 37 5.35 13.52 11.99
N THR A 38 4.75 14.50 12.66
CA THR A 38 5.33 15.82 12.83
C THR A 38 5.64 16.05 14.31
N ILE A 39 6.85 16.44 14.62
CA ILE A 39 7.24 16.84 15.98
C ILE A 39 7.25 18.36 16.06
N LEU A 40 6.60 18.89 17.08
CA LEU A 40 6.66 20.31 17.44
C LEU A 40 7.54 20.49 18.67
N ASP A 41 8.41 21.48 18.65
CA ASP A 41 9.18 21.89 19.82
C ASP A 41 8.32 22.62 20.88
N GLY A 42 8.92 23.00 22.00
CA GLY A 42 8.23 23.72 23.07
C GLY A 42 7.70 25.10 22.69
N ASN A 43 8.07 25.64 21.53
CA ASN A 43 7.62 26.92 20.97
C ASN A 43 6.61 26.71 19.82
N ASN A 44 6.18 25.48 19.56
CA ASN A 44 5.33 25.06 18.44
C ASN A 44 5.98 25.20 17.05
N ASN A 45 7.30 25.21 16.95
CA ASN A 45 7.96 25.14 15.66
C ASN A 45 8.05 23.68 15.21
N THR A 46 7.80 23.43 13.93
CA THR A 46 7.95 22.10 13.33
C THR A 46 9.42 21.70 13.32
N VAL A 47 9.70 20.53 13.86
CA VAL A 47 11.00 19.86 13.76
C VAL A 47 10.91 18.87 12.61
N SER A 48 11.84 18.93 11.66
CA SER A 48 11.92 17.93 10.60
C SER A 48 12.20 16.57 11.22
N CYS A 49 11.40 15.59 10.86
CA CYS A 49 11.51 14.24 11.37
C CYS A 49 11.46 13.28 10.18
N ASP A 50 12.50 12.51 9.98
CA ASP A 50 12.47 11.35 9.10
C ASP A 50 11.69 10.26 9.84
N TYR A 51 10.70 9.71 9.21
CA TYR A 51 9.88 8.66 9.83
C TYR A 51 9.95 7.36 9.05
N ASP A 52 9.92 6.28 9.81
CA ASP A 52 9.79 4.94 9.28
C ASP A 52 8.44 4.37 9.71
N ARG A 53 7.84 3.59 8.85
CA ARG A 53 6.51 3.05 9.07
C ARG A 53 6.55 1.54 9.12
N GLU A 54 6.16 0.97 10.25
CA GLU A 54 6.23 -0.47 10.41
C GLU A 54 5.10 -1.25 9.72
N GLU A 55 3.88 -0.69 9.55
CA GLU A 55 2.80 -1.40 8.85
C GLU A 55 1.75 -0.49 8.20
N ALA A 56 1.32 -0.87 6.99
CA ALA A 56 0.13 -0.36 6.35
C ALA A 56 -1.04 -1.28 6.67
N SER A 57 -1.99 -0.81 7.46
CA SER A 57 -3.15 -1.59 7.81
C SER A 57 -4.42 -1.02 7.20
N TYR A 58 -5.27 -1.88 6.70
CA TYR A 58 -6.65 -1.56 6.41
C TYR A 58 -7.53 -2.24 7.47
N ALA A 59 -8.69 -1.66 7.73
CA ALA A 59 -9.67 -2.23 8.62
C ALA A 59 -11.04 -2.30 7.96
N GLU A 60 -11.69 -3.44 8.06
CA GLU A 60 -13.10 -3.59 7.80
C GLU A 60 -13.92 -3.00 8.95
N LYS A 61 -15.24 -2.93 8.80
CA LYS A 61 -16.12 -2.43 9.84
C LYS A 61 -15.92 -3.17 11.16
N ASN A 62 -15.78 -2.41 12.26
CA ASN A 62 -15.52 -2.85 13.63
C ASN A 62 -14.18 -3.54 13.85
N GLU A 63 -13.29 -3.55 12.87
CA GLU A 63 -11.92 -4.00 13.09
C GLU A 63 -11.08 -2.88 13.68
N THR A 64 -10.11 -3.30 14.48
CA THR A 64 -9.12 -2.42 15.10
C THR A 64 -7.75 -2.77 14.56
N PHE A 65 -6.98 -1.76 14.21
CA PHE A 65 -5.57 -1.93 13.83
C PHE A 65 -4.68 -0.97 14.60
N SER A 66 -3.42 -1.30 14.71
CA SER A 66 -2.41 -0.45 15.33
C SER A 66 -1.63 0.31 14.26
N VAL A 67 -1.35 1.58 14.54
CA VAL A 67 -0.44 2.41 13.74
C VAL A 67 0.77 2.69 14.59
N ASN A 68 1.94 2.25 14.12
CA ASN A 68 3.22 2.51 14.76
C ASN A 68 4.01 3.41 13.82
N LEU A 69 4.38 4.58 14.30
CA LEU A 69 5.21 5.53 13.58
C LEU A 69 6.45 5.81 14.42
N SER A 70 7.60 5.71 13.79
CA SER A 70 8.85 6.13 14.40
C SER A 70 9.53 7.19 13.55
N GLY A 71 10.28 8.07 14.16
CA GLY A 71 10.99 9.11 13.46
C GLY A 71 12.19 9.59 14.23
N TYR A 72 13.14 10.20 13.52
CA TYR A 72 14.39 10.70 14.07
C TYR A 72 14.51 12.19 13.84
N ALA A 73 14.94 12.92 14.86
CA ALA A 73 15.28 14.34 14.74
C ALA A 73 16.53 14.65 15.54
N LYS A 74 17.29 15.67 15.08
CA LYS A 74 18.41 16.18 15.84
C LYS A 74 17.92 16.80 17.14
N ALA A 75 18.48 16.38 18.28
CA ALA A 75 18.05 16.85 19.60
C ALA A 75 18.16 18.36 19.76
N TYR A 76 19.12 19.00 19.10
CA TYR A 76 19.30 20.47 19.17
C TYR A 76 18.16 21.23 18.44
N LEU A 77 17.37 20.59 17.61
CA LEU A 77 16.20 21.20 16.95
C LEU A 77 14.98 21.27 17.90
N VAL A 78 15.00 20.53 19.00
CA VAL A 78 13.92 20.51 19.97
C VAL A 78 14.29 21.39 21.16
N SER A 79 13.68 22.56 21.27
CA SER A 79 14.02 23.53 22.30
C SER A 79 13.66 23.11 23.74
N ASP A 80 12.61 22.30 23.91
CA ASP A 80 12.18 21.77 25.18
C ASP A 80 11.38 20.48 25.04
N PHE A 81 12.00 19.34 25.32
CA PHE A 81 11.34 18.03 25.25
C PHE A 81 10.15 17.88 26.20
N LYS A 82 10.11 18.60 27.33
CA LYS A 82 9.00 18.54 28.28
C LYS A 82 7.73 19.17 27.73
N LYS A 83 7.88 20.09 26.78
CA LYS A 83 6.77 20.79 26.11
C LYS A 83 6.56 20.33 24.67
N ALA A 84 7.45 19.51 24.14
CA ALA A 84 7.33 19.03 22.80
C ALA A 84 6.07 18.15 22.62
N LYS A 85 5.54 18.14 21.42
CA LYS A 85 4.31 17.45 21.05
C LYS A 85 4.52 16.68 19.77
N ALA A 86 3.81 15.57 19.64
CA ALA A 86 3.70 14.85 18.38
C ALA A 86 2.34 15.14 17.74
N ILE A 87 2.34 15.42 16.43
CA ILE A 87 1.15 15.47 15.61
C ILE A 87 1.24 14.26 14.67
N VAL A 88 0.18 13.45 14.66
CA VAL A 88 0.05 12.35 13.72
C VAL A 88 -1.05 12.72 12.74
N ASP A 89 -0.65 12.89 11.48
CA ASP A 89 -1.57 13.06 10.37
C ASP A 89 -1.90 11.68 9.80
N LEU A 90 -3.15 11.28 9.93
CA LEU A 90 -3.68 10.03 9.41
C LEU A 90 -4.58 10.32 8.22
N ASN A 91 -4.17 9.93 7.02
CA ASN A 91 -5.02 10.04 5.85
C ASN A 91 -5.90 8.80 5.72
N LYS A 92 -7.20 8.98 5.81
CA LYS A 92 -8.20 7.95 5.57
C LYS A 92 -8.50 7.84 4.09
N TYR A 93 -8.49 6.61 3.58
CA TYR A 93 -8.85 6.32 2.21
C TYR A 93 -10.05 5.38 2.17
N LYS A 94 -11.01 5.69 1.34
CA LYS A 94 -12.01 4.74 0.89
C LYS A 94 -11.37 3.85 -0.16
N LYS A 95 -11.35 2.55 0.07
CA LYS A 95 -10.94 1.57 -0.92
C LYS A 95 -12.15 1.12 -1.72
N GLU A 96 -12.15 1.37 -3.01
CA GLU A 96 -13.07 0.76 -3.95
C GLU A 96 -12.39 -0.43 -4.62
N PHE A 97 -13.11 -1.50 -4.82
CA PHE A 97 -12.58 -2.77 -5.34
C PHE A 97 -13.41 -3.28 -6.51
N LYS A 98 -12.73 -3.82 -7.53
CA LYS A 98 -13.38 -4.53 -8.63
C LYS A 98 -12.53 -5.70 -9.09
N LYS A 99 -13.13 -6.87 -9.16
CA LYS A 99 -12.56 -8.02 -9.85
C LYS A 99 -12.58 -7.79 -11.36
N LEU A 100 -11.43 -7.93 -12.03
CA LEU A 100 -11.29 -7.81 -13.48
C LEU A 100 -11.56 -9.13 -14.19
N GLY A 101 -11.30 -10.25 -13.55
CA GLY A 101 -11.60 -11.58 -14.06
C GLY A 101 -10.63 -12.65 -13.60
N ASP A 102 -10.97 -13.87 -13.99
CA ASP A 102 -10.13 -15.07 -13.89
C ASP A 102 -9.56 -15.40 -15.27
N PHE A 103 -8.24 -15.44 -15.36
CA PHE A 103 -7.54 -15.65 -16.63
C PHE A 103 -6.80 -16.98 -16.60
N ASP A 104 -6.79 -17.69 -17.72
CA ASP A 104 -5.93 -18.85 -17.87
C ASP A 104 -4.45 -18.42 -17.88
N ILE A 105 -3.56 -19.35 -17.58
CA ILE A 105 -2.12 -19.14 -17.66
C ILE A 105 -1.63 -19.60 -19.04
N PRO A 106 -0.75 -18.83 -19.72
CA PRO A 106 -0.14 -19.27 -20.97
C PRO A 106 0.49 -20.66 -20.83
N ALA A 107 0.33 -21.50 -21.84
CA ALA A 107 0.83 -22.88 -21.81
C ALA A 107 2.37 -22.93 -21.73
N ASP A 108 3.04 -21.96 -22.33
CA ASP A 108 4.49 -21.83 -22.40
C ASP A 108 4.93 -20.36 -22.53
N HIS A 109 6.25 -20.14 -22.56
CA HIS A 109 6.86 -18.81 -22.70
C HIS A 109 6.69 -18.17 -24.10
N LYS A 110 6.18 -18.92 -25.08
CA LYS A 110 5.92 -18.42 -26.45
C LYS A 110 4.49 -17.92 -26.60
N SER A 111 3.65 -18.20 -25.63
CA SER A 111 2.23 -17.85 -25.64
C SER A 111 2.00 -16.58 -24.79
N CYS A 112 1.02 -15.78 -25.23
CA CYS A 112 0.55 -14.63 -24.49
C CYS A 112 -0.99 -14.65 -24.52
N ILE A 113 -1.60 -14.42 -23.38
CA ILE A 113 -3.06 -14.21 -23.30
C ILE A 113 -3.29 -12.70 -23.27
N GLN A 114 -4.17 -12.23 -24.16
CA GLN A 114 -4.53 -10.84 -24.26
C GLN A 114 -6.04 -10.68 -24.13
N SER A 115 -6.45 -9.68 -23.35
CA SER A 115 -7.84 -9.22 -23.25
C SER A 115 -7.86 -7.71 -23.49
N ASN A 116 -8.60 -7.32 -24.51
CA ASN A 116 -8.82 -5.91 -24.86
C ASN A 116 -10.21 -5.43 -24.36
N ASN A 117 -10.86 -6.19 -23.51
CA ASN A 117 -12.12 -5.80 -22.90
C ASN A 117 -11.89 -4.57 -22.02
N GLN A 118 -12.59 -3.49 -22.35
CA GLN A 118 -12.54 -2.27 -21.54
C GLN A 118 -13.46 -2.43 -20.33
N VAL A 119 -12.93 -2.13 -19.17
CA VAL A 119 -13.67 -2.16 -17.91
C VAL A 119 -13.56 -0.81 -17.24
N GLU A 120 -14.68 -0.14 -17.04
CA GLU A 120 -14.73 1.09 -16.24
C GLU A 120 -14.99 0.76 -14.77
N PHE A 121 -14.30 1.49 -13.91
CA PHE A 121 -14.37 1.33 -12.47
C PHE A 121 -14.11 2.69 -11.81
N GLY A 122 -15.16 3.32 -11.31
CA GLY A 122 -15.09 4.66 -10.77
C GLY A 122 -14.49 5.65 -11.79
N LYS A 123 -13.39 6.29 -11.42
CA LYS A 123 -12.63 7.23 -12.27
C LYS A 123 -11.56 6.56 -13.15
N LEU A 124 -11.52 5.23 -13.19
CA LEU A 124 -10.52 4.44 -13.91
C LEU A 124 -11.14 3.68 -15.08
N ARG A 125 -10.34 3.50 -16.12
CA ARG A 125 -10.62 2.57 -17.22
C ARG A 125 -9.45 1.63 -17.41
N VAL A 126 -9.68 0.32 -17.25
CA VAL A 126 -8.75 -0.72 -17.70
C VAL A 126 -9.02 -0.98 -19.17
N TYR A 127 -8.02 -0.88 -20.02
CA TYR A 127 -8.18 -1.00 -21.47
C TYR A 127 -7.32 -2.08 -22.13
N GLY A 128 -6.54 -2.81 -21.32
CA GLY A 128 -5.80 -3.95 -21.80
C GLY A 128 -5.20 -4.77 -20.66
N ILE A 129 -5.26 -6.09 -20.80
CA ILE A 129 -4.59 -7.04 -19.91
C ILE A 129 -3.82 -8.00 -20.79
N SER A 130 -2.53 -8.16 -20.52
CA SER A 130 -1.67 -9.13 -21.18
C SER A 130 -0.99 -9.99 -20.13
N ILE A 131 -0.98 -11.31 -20.34
CA ILE A 131 -0.41 -12.28 -19.40
C ILE A 131 0.67 -13.06 -20.14
N PHE A 132 1.86 -13.11 -19.55
CA PHE A 132 3.04 -13.77 -20.08
C PHE A 132 3.53 -14.81 -19.09
N ARG A 133 4.10 -15.90 -19.61
CA ARG A 133 4.81 -16.87 -18.81
C ARG A 133 6.29 -16.87 -19.19
N TYR A 134 7.13 -16.87 -18.17
CA TYR A 134 8.56 -17.04 -18.30
C TYR A 134 8.97 -18.35 -17.67
N ASP A 135 9.55 -19.23 -18.48
CA ASP A 135 10.04 -20.53 -18.03
C ASP A 135 11.54 -20.37 -17.70
N PRO A 136 12.02 -20.98 -16.58
CA PRO A 136 13.44 -20.97 -16.24
C PRO A 136 14.25 -21.76 -17.28
N PRO A 137 15.58 -21.55 -17.38
CA PRO A 137 16.45 -22.40 -18.18
C PRO A 137 16.34 -23.88 -17.79
N GLU A 138 16.52 -24.80 -18.73
CA GLU A 138 16.30 -26.25 -18.55
C GLU A 138 17.02 -26.86 -17.36
N ASN A 139 18.11 -26.26 -16.90
CA ASN A 139 18.94 -26.75 -15.79
C ASN A 139 18.70 -26.00 -14.46
N ALA A 140 17.75 -25.09 -14.40
CA ALA A 140 17.43 -24.35 -13.19
C ALA A 140 16.26 -25.03 -12.47
N SER A 141 16.44 -25.34 -11.21
CA SER A 141 15.36 -25.86 -10.33
C SER A 141 14.40 -24.75 -9.89
N GLU A 142 14.19 -23.77 -10.71
CA GLU A 142 13.57 -22.52 -10.34
C GLU A 142 12.09 -22.48 -10.67
N ASP A 143 11.40 -21.54 -10.03
CA ASP A 143 10.00 -21.31 -10.25
C ASP A 143 9.77 -20.60 -11.58
N HIS A 144 8.69 -20.95 -12.25
CA HIS A 144 8.22 -20.22 -13.42
C HIS A 144 7.60 -18.89 -12.97
N SER A 145 7.86 -17.84 -13.73
CA SER A 145 7.22 -16.53 -13.51
C SER A 145 6.00 -16.37 -14.43
N VAL A 146 4.90 -15.92 -13.85
CA VAL A 146 3.73 -15.46 -14.62
C VAL A 146 3.56 -13.98 -14.35
N ALA A 147 3.82 -13.17 -15.36
CA ALA A 147 3.75 -11.72 -15.29
C ALA A 147 2.52 -11.19 -16.04
N CYS A 148 1.96 -10.12 -15.54
CA CYS A 148 0.85 -9.42 -16.17
C CYS A 148 1.28 -8.00 -16.56
N THR A 149 0.72 -7.49 -17.65
CA THR A 149 0.72 -6.06 -17.94
C THR A 149 -0.71 -5.61 -18.02
N ILE A 150 -1.09 -4.72 -17.11
CA ILE A 150 -2.45 -4.18 -17.03
C ILE A 150 -2.38 -2.67 -17.30
N ALA A 151 -3.02 -2.25 -18.39
CA ALA A 151 -3.03 -0.87 -18.82
C ALA A 151 -4.27 -0.16 -18.25
N VAL A 152 -4.04 0.86 -17.44
CA VAL A 152 -5.07 1.62 -16.73
C VAL A 152 -4.97 3.11 -17.07
N LYS A 153 -6.11 3.74 -17.34
CA LYS A 153 -6.24 5.17 -17.56
C LYS A 153 -7.11 5.79 -16.47
N ASN A 154 -6.67 6.91 -15.93
CA ASN A 154 -7.53 7.82 -15.17
C ASN A 154 -8.37 8.64 -16.17
N ILE A 155 -9.70 8.52 -16.08
CA ILE A 155 -10.65 9.21 -16.96
C ILE A 155 -11.28 10.44 -16.30
N SER A 156 -10.65 10.94 -15.24
CA SER A 156 -11.10 12.13 -14.49
C SER A 156 -10.04 13.23 -14.52
N ASP A 157 -10.47 14.41 -14.08
CA ASP A 157 -9.62 15.61 -13.94
C ASP A 157 -8.90 15.66 -12.58
N GLU A 158 -9.10 14.63 -11.75
CA GLU A 158 -8.48 14.55 -10.42
C GLU A 158 -7.28 13.60 -10.42
N TYR A 159 -6.32 13.88 -9.57
CA TYR A 159 -5.17 13.00 -9.34
C TYR A 159 -5.60 11.81 -8.46
N ILE A 160 -5.34 10.59 -8.90
CA ILE A 160 -5.58 9.39 -8.10
C ILE A 160 -4.26 8.97 -7.46
N GLN A 161 -4.13 9.17 -6.16
CA GLN A 161 -2.88 8.98 -5.43
C GLN A 161 -2.42 7.53 -5.39
N LYS A 162 -3.35 6.58 -5.32
CA LYS A 162 -3.03 5.17 -5.24
C LYS A 162 -4.05 4.32 -5.99
N VAL A 163 -3.55 3.58 -6.96
CA VAL A 163 -4.25 2.48 -7.63
C VAL A 163 -3.45 1.21 -7.39
N GLN A 164 -4.11 0.16 -6.99
CA GLN A 164 -3.51 -1.15 -6.73
C GLN A 164 -4.04 -2.14 -7.76
N ILE A 165 -3.15 -2.88 -8.38
CA ILE A 165 -3.49 -4.12 -9.07
C ILE A 165 -3.01 -5.27 -8.22
N LYS A 166 -3.91 -6.19 -7.90
CA LYS A 166 -3.60 -7.44 -7.21
C LYS A 166 -3.82 -8.61 -8.15
N VAL A 167 -2.85 -9.51 -8.18
CA VAL A 167 -2.89 -10.75 -8.95
C VAL A 167 -2.72 -11.90 -7.98
N GLN A 168 -3.65 -12.85 -8.01
CA GLN A 168 -3.61 -14.06 -7.19
C GLN A 168 -3.54 -15.29 -8.08
N LEU A 169 -2.58 -16.17 -7.81
CA LEU A 169 -2.51 -17.48 -8.45
C LEU A 169 -3.42 -18.45 -7.71
N ILE A 170 -4.52 -18.84 -8.33
CA ILE A 170 -5.51 -19.76 -7.79
C ILE A 170 -5.32 -21.13 -8.43
N ASP A 171 -5.13 -22.15 -7.62
CA ASP A 171 -4.99 -23.51 -8.12
C ASP A 171 -6.34 -24.09 -8.58
N ARG A 172 -6.28 -25.28 -9.17
CA ARG A 172 -7.49 -26.01 -9.67
C ARG A 172 -8.51 -26.35 -8.58
N THR A 173 -8.13 -26.25 -7.29
CA THR A 173 -9.03 -26.50 -6.16
C THR A 173 -9.67 -25.21 -5.62
N GLY A 174 -9.29 -24.06 -6.16
CA GLY A 174 -9.74 -22.75 -5.70
C GLY A 174 -8.90 -22.16 -4.57
N SER A 175 -7.76 -22.79 -4.23
CA SER A 175 -6.87 -22.30 -3.18
C SER A 175 -5.92 -21.24 -3.73
N ASN A 176 -5.76 -20.13 -3.02
CA ASN A 176 -4.73 -19.13 -3.31
C ASN A 176 -3.34 -19.70 -2.98
N LEU A 177 -2.46 -19.76 -3.98
CA LEU A 177 -1.10 -20.26 -3.83
C LEU A 177 -0.13 -19.14 -3.49
N ILE A 178 -0.28 -18.00 -4.15
CA ILE A 178 0.58 -16.82 -4.01
C ILE A 178 -0.13 -15.62 -4.59
N ASP A 179 0.18 -14.44 -4.10
CA ASP A 179 -0.27 -13.16 -4.64
C ASP A 179 0.88 -12.19 -4.87
N SER A 180 0.59 -11.20 -5.70
CA SER A 180 1.49 -10.10 -6.01
C SER A 180 0.68 -8.84 -6.23
N GLU A 181 1.22 -7.71 -5.86
CA GLU A 181 0.58 -6.42 -5.95
C GLU A 181 1.52 -5.40 -6.58
N ASP A 182 0.96 -4.50 -7.39
CA ASP A 182 1.67 -3.33 -7.92
C ASP A 182 0.83 -2.08 -7.65
N TYR A 183 1.47 -1.02 -7.21
CA TYR A 183 0.83 0.24 -6.82
C TYR A 183 1.36 1.38 -7.67
N ARG A 184 0.45 2.22 -8.18
CA ARG A 184 0.80 3.41 -8.94
C ARG A 184 -0.13 4.57 -8.60
N ALA A 185 0.40 5.78 -8.69
CA ALA A 185 -0.40 6.98 -8.78
C ALA A 185 -0.67 7.30 -10.25
N ILE A 186 -1.86 7.81 -10.56
CA ILE A 186 -2.23 8.14 -11.95
C ILE A 186 -2.71 9.60 -12.01
N PRO A 187 -1.98 10.47 -12.74
CA PRO A 187 -2.39 11.87 -12.90
C PRO A 187 -3.70 12.00 -13.68
N PRO A 188 -4.34 13.18 -13.63
CA PRO A 188 -5.54 13.48 -14.41
C PRO A 188 -5.37 13.13 -15.89
N ASN A 189 -6.33 12.40 -16.45
CA ASN A 189 -6.31 11.93 -17.83
C ASN A 189 -5.10 11.08 -18.24
N GLY A 190 -4.21 10.75 -17.29
CA GLY A 190 -2.99 9.96 -17.48
C GLY A 190 -3.26 8.46 -17.60
N SER A 191 -2.24 7.74 -18.08
CA SER A 191 -2.27 6.28 -18.20
C SER A 191 -1.03 5.66 -17.56
N MET A 192 -1.19 4.47 -16.98
CA MET A 192 -0.12 3.69 -16.37
C MET A 192 -0.24 2.21 -16.73
N ASN A 193 0.92 1.55 -16.82
CA ASN A 193 1.01 0.11 -16.92
C ASN A 193 1.45 -0.46 -15.57
N PHE A 194 0.67 -1.39 -15.05
CA PHE A 194 0.99 -2.18 -13.88
C PHE A 194 1.61 -3.51 -14.33
N GLN A 195 2.60 -4.00 -13.58
CA GLN A 195 3.35 -5.20 -13.95
C GLN A 195 3.55 -6.16 -12.77
N PRO A 196 2.48 -6.59 -12.09
CA PRO A 196 2.61 -7.59 -11.05
C PRO A 196 3.04 -8.94 -11.64
N SER A 197 3.79 -9.71 -10.86
CA SER A 197 4.22 -11.05 -11.25
C SER A 197 4.14 -12.02 -10.07
N VAL A 198 3.81 -13.27 -10.35
CA VAL A 198 3.78 -14.37 -9.39
C VAL A 198 4.74 -15.48 -9.82
N TYR A 199 5.28 -16.20 -8.85
CA TYR A 199 6.27 -17.26 -9.08
C TYR A 199 5.75 -18.57 -8.53
N ALA A 200 5.79 -19.63 -9.33
CA ALA A 200 5.37 -20.96 -8.89
C ALA A 200 6.04 -22.08 -9.68
N LYS A 201 6.20 -23.24 -9.06
CA LYS A 201 6.69 -24.46 -9.73
C LYS A 201 5.74 -24.88 -10.85
N SER A 202 6.29 -25.42 -11.93
CA SER A 202 5.54 -25.83 -13.14
C SER A 202 4.30 -26.69 -12.82
N GLY A 203 4.42 -27.65 -11.90
CA GLY A 203 3.31 -28.52 -11.49
C GLY A 203 2.13 -27.79 -10.84
N LYS A 204 2.39 -26.60 -10.25
CA LYS A 204 1.35 -25.75 -9.63
C LYS A 204 0.63 -24.88 -10.65
N LEU A 205 1.24 -24.60 -11.79
CA LEU A 205 0.64 -23.80 -12.87
C LEU A 205 -0.38 -24.59 -13.69
N LYS A 206 -0.30 -25.92 -13.68
CA LYS A 206 -1.20 -26.76 -14.48
C LYS A 206 -2.66 -26.68 -13.98
N GLY A 207 -3.52 -26.04 -14.78
CA GLY A 207 -4.94 -25.84 -14.46
C GLY A 207 -5.18 -24.76 -13.40
N ALA A 208 -4.16 -24.00 -13.04
CA ALA A 208 -4.31 -22.80 -12.22
C ALA A 208 -4.80 -21.62 -13.07
N LYS A 209 -5.35 -20.62 -12.40
CA LYS A 209 -5.82 -19.36 -13.00
C LYS A 209 -5.23 -18.17 -12.26
N LEU A 210 -5.16 -17.04 -12.94
CA LEU A 210 -4.90 -15.76 -12.33
C LEU A 210 -6.20 -15.04 -12.05
N ASP A 211 -6.50 -14.79 -10.80
CA ASP A 211 -7.52 -13.83 -10.36
C ASP A 211 -6.88 -12.44 -10.35
N ILE A 212 -7.41 -11.54 -11.16
CA ILE A 212 -6.89 -10.17 -11.27
C ILE A 212 -7.95 -9.20 -10.78
N SER A 213 -7.55 -8.31 -9.90
CA SER A 213 -8.41 -7.28 -9.35
C SER A 213 -7.73 -5.91 -9.32
N ILE A 214 -8.56 -4.86 -9.31
CA ILE A 214 -8.15 -3.47 -9.21
C ILE A 214 -8.80 -2.84 -7.98
N SER A 215 -8.03 -2.01 -7.28
CA SER A 215 -8.54 -1.13 -6.24
C SER A 215 -8.10 0.29 -6.48
N SER A 216 -8.96 1.24 -6.18
CA SER A 216 -8.60 2.66 -6.11
C SER A 216 -8.82 3.16 -4.70
N PHE A 217 -7.95 4.07 -4.28
CA PHE A 217 -7.97 4.66 -2.95
C PHE A 217 -8.27 6.14 -3.09
N HIS A 218 -9.37 6.57 -2.51
CA HIS A 218 -9.81 7.95 -2.48
C HIS A 218 -9.71 8.45 -1.05
N GLU A 219 -8.99 9.55 -0.87
CA GLU A 219 -8.96 10.23 0.42
C GLU A 219 -10.35 10.74 0.76
N ILE A 220 -10.88 10.33 1.91
CA ILE A 220 -12.21 10.73 2.37
C ILE A 220 -12.16 11.64 3.58
N GLU A 221 -11.07 11.59 4.34
CA GLU A 221 -10.93 12.37 5.56
C GLU A 221 -9.45 12.49 5.92
N HIS A 222 -9.03 13.71 6.16
CA HIS A 222 -7.76 13.98 6.82
C HIS A 222 -8.03 14.02 8.33
N LEU A 223 -7.54 13.01 9.04
CA LEU A 223 -7.58 12.97 10.49
C LEU A 223 -6.31 13.64 11.02
N ASN A 224 -6.42 14.90 11.34
CA ASN A 224 -5.44 15.51 12.22
C ASN A 224 -5.76 15.02 13.64
N ALA A 225 -4.98 14.08 14.16
CA ALA A 225 -5.04 13.72 15.56
C ALA A 225 -4.34 14.83 16.38
N GLU A 226 -4.94 16.01 16.40
CA GLU A 226 -4.60 17.12 17.30
C GLU A 226 -4.88 16.80 18.77
N SER A 227 -5.21 15.60 19.11
CA SER A 227 -5.01 15.16 20.47
C SER A 227 -3.51 15.15 20.70
N LEU A 228 -3.00 16.32 20.93
CA LEU A 228 -1.64 16.71 21.24
C LEU A 228 -1.06 15.68 22.19
N LEU A 229 -0.38 14.70 21.60
CA LEU A 229 0.30 13.69 22.37
C LEU A 229 1.48 14.36 23.01
N LYS A 230 1.40 14.58 24.32
CA LYS A 230 2.59 15.00 25.07
C LYS A 230 3.62 13.88 24.97
N LEU A 231 4.81 14.22 24.50
CA LEU A 231 5.92 13.29 24.49
C LEU A 231 6.30 12.95 25.95
N SER A 232 6.33 11.69 26.27
CA SER A 232 6.91 11.20 27.52
C SER A 232 8.28 10.58 27.25
N LYS A 233 9.21 10.75 28.19
CA LYS A 233 10.49 10.05 28.12
C LYS A 233 10.26 8.56 28.37
N ASP A 234 10.80 7.71 27.51
CA ASP A 234 10.85 6.26 27.70
C ASP A 234 11.76 5.90 28.88
#